data_5d7ace6a657c565845427113b151833a
#
_entry.id   5d7ace6a657c565845427113b151833a
#
_cell.length_a   1.000
_cell.length_b   1.000
_cell.length_c   1.000
_cell.angle_alpha   90.00
_cell.angle_beta   90.00
_cell.angle_gamma   90.00
#
_symmetry.space_group_name_H-M   'P 1'
#
loop_
_entity.id
_entity.type
_entity.pdbx_description
1 polymer ?
#
loop_
_entity_poly.entity_id
_entity_poly.type
_entity_poly.pdbx_seq_one_letter_code
_entity_poly.pdbx_strand_id
1 'polypeptide(L)'
;MESAPFLLEENEMKEFNGKLLYKDKEYKLVFNLNVMEAIQEEYGSLDKWGSLTDGTEKGEPDAKAVIFGFTEMLNEGIDIDNEENGKDEKPFTLKQVGRLITEIGLANATATLNNTVVESTKSEEKNE
;
A
#
# COMPACT_ATOMS: atom_id res chain seq x y z
N MET A 1 26.91 1.39 13.81
CA MET A 1 26.42 1.49 13.55
C MET A 1 25.26 1.39 13.18
N GLU A 2 24.95 1.12 12.81
CA GLU A 2 23.85 0.95 12.42
C GLU A 2 22.94 0.39 13.28
N SER A 3 23.26 -0.03 14.38
CA SER A 3 22.34 -0.62 15.27
C SER A 3 21.35 0.35 15.76
N ALA A 4 21.74 1.56 15.99
CA ALA A 4 20.80 2.51 16.50
C ALA A 4 19.67 2.78 15.52
N PRO A 5 19.96 3.08 14.30
CA PRO A 5 18.90 3.25 13.36
C PRO A 5 18.06 2.03 13.22
N PHE A 6 18.71 0.89 13.42
CA PHE A 6 18.01 -0.32 13.33
C PHE A 6 16.92 -0.44 14.35
N LEU A 7 17.17 -0.02 15.55
CA LEU A 7 16.18 -0.05 16.58
C LEU A 7 15.03 0.87 16.31
N LEU A 8 15.33 2.06 15.82
CA LEU A 8 14.30 2.96 15.45
C LEU A 8 13.43 2.40 14.38
N GLU A 9 14.06 1.75 13.43
CA GLU A 9 13.34 1.15 12.37
C GLU A 9 12.36 0.13 12.85
N GLU A 10 12.76 -0.61 13.85
CA GLU A 10 11.90 -1.62 14.36
C GLU A 10 10.63 -1.04 14.90
N ASN A 11 10.75 0.04 15.66
CA ASN A 11 9.57 0.71 16.17
C ASN A 11 8.74 1.26 15.05
N GLU A 12 9.39 1.80 14.06
CA GLU A 12 8.67 2.35 12.96
C GLU A 12 7.96 1.31 12.15
N MET A 13 8.53 0.11 12.10
CA MET A 13 7.93 -0.93 11.33
C MET A 13 6.58 -1.33 11.85
N LYS A 14 6.38 -1.20 13.14
CA LYS A 14 5.08 -1.51 13.68
C LYS A 14 4.03 -0.59 13.13
N GLU A 15 4.44 0.60 12.76
CA GLU A 15 3.52 1.55 12.20
C GLU A 15 3.86 1.85 10.76
N PHE A 16 4.57 0.95 10.13
CA PHE A 16 5.04 1.19 8.79
C PHE A 16 3.89 1.33 7.82
N ASN A 17 3.94 2.37 7.07
CA ASN A 17 3.04 2.59 5.98
C ASN A 17 3.91 2.97 4.80
N GLY A 18 3.64 2.41 3.65
CA GLY A 18 4.39 2.78 2.48
C GLY A 18 4.22 4.27 2.24
N LYS A 19 5.29 4.91 1.83
CA LYS A 19 5.24 6.33 1.55
C LYS A 19 5.46 6.58 0.09
N LEU A 20 4.77 7.57 -0.43
CA LEU A 20 4.84 7.90 -1.82
C LEU A 20 4.96 9.39 -1.99
N LEU A 21 5.94 9.82 -2.76
CA LEU A 21 6.06 11.23 -3.10
C LEU A 21 5.55 11.40 -4.53
N TYR A 22 4.53 12.23 -4.68
CA TYR A 22 3.91 12.43 -5.97
C TYR A 22 3.53 13.89 -6.10
N LYS A 23 4.07 14.54 -7.11
CA LYS A 23 3.81 15.96 -7.36
C LYS A 23 4.09 16.79 -6.12
N ASP A 24 5.25 16.55 -5.54
CA ASP A 24 5.75 17.30 -4.38
C ASP A 24 4.90 17.14 -3.13
N LYS A 25 4.07 16.13 -3.08
CA LYS A 25 3.28 15.87 -1.89
C LYS A 25 3.49 14.44 -1.46
N GLU A 26 3.58 14.25 -0.16
CA GLU A 26 3.82 12.94 0.40
C GLU A 26 2.50 12.28 0.78
N TYR A 27 2.34 11.04 0.37
CA TYR A 27 1.15 10.27 0.69
C TYR A 27 1.57 9.01 1.41
N LYS A 28 0.67 8.45 2.19
CA LYS A 28 0.91 7.18 2.86
C LYS A 28 0.08 6.10 2.21
N LEU A 29 0.68 4.92 2.10
CA LEU A 29 -0.07 3.75 1.70
C LEU A 29 -0.27 2.91 2.95
N VAL A 30 -1.51 2.65 3.30
CA VAL A 30 -1.86 1.96 4.51
C VAL A 30 -2.50 0.62 4.17
N PHE A 31 -1.96 -0.46 4.71
CA PHE A 31 -2.58 -1.76 4.57
C PHE A 31 -3.10 -2.18 5.94
N ASN A 32 -4.40 -2.27 6.06
CA ASN A 32 -5.03 -2.67 7.32
C ASN A 32 -6.25 -3.54 6.99
N LEU A 33 -7.06 -3.83 7.98
CA LEU A 33 -8.19 -4.72 7.77
C LEU A 33 -9.21 -4.17 6.78
N ASN A 34 -9.37 -2.86 6.75
CA ASN A 34 -10.29 -2.27 5.78
C ASN A 34 -9.83 -2.54 4.36
N VAL A 35 -8.54 -2.39 4.12
CA VAL A 35 -7.98 -2.64 2.80
C VAL A 35 -8.05 -4.13 2.49
N MET A 36 -7.73 -4.97 3.47
CA MET A 36 -7.80 -6.41 3.26
C MET A 36 -9.20 -6.84 2.90
N GLU A 37 -10.19 -6.28 3.58
CA GLU A 37 -11.58 -6.62 3.29
C GLU A 37 -11.96 -6.26 1.87
N ALA A 38 -11.56 -5.08 1.41
CA ALA A 38 -11.86 -4.64 0.06
C ALA A 38 -11.22 -5.57 -0.97
N ILE A 39 -9.99 -5.97 -0.70
CA ILE A 39 -9.28 -6.87 -1.60
C ILE A 39 -9.95 -8.24 -1.63
N GLN A 40 -10.32 -8.77 -0.48
CA GLN A 40 -10.98 -10.05 -0.41
C GLN A 40 -12.31 -10.02 -1.15
N GLU A 41 -13.02 -8.93 -1.02
CA GLU A 41 -14.31 -8.81 -1.67
C GLU A 41 -14.18 -8.80 -3.17
N GLU A 42 -13.18 -8.11 -3.69
CA GLU A 42 -13.01 -7.97 -5.12
C GLU A 42 -12.33 -9.19 -5.74
N TYR A 43 -11.39 -9.80 -5.06
CA TYR A 43 -10.55 -10.85 -5.63
C TYR A 43 -10.70 -12.21 -4.98
N GLY A 44 -11.48 -12.29 -3.92
CA GLY A 44 -11.71 -13.56 -3.24
C GLY A 44 -10.76 -13.83 -2.09
N SER A 45 -9.52 -13.46 -2.24
CA SER A 45 -8.54 -13.67 -1.17
C SER A 45 -7.36 -12.76 -1.39
N LEU A 46 -6.61 -12.54 -0.33
CA LEU A 46 -5.40 -11.76 -0.41
C LEU A 46 -4.36 -12.49 -1.26
N ASP A 47 -4.31 -13.82 -1.14
CA ASP A 47 -3.35 -14.62 -1.92
C ASP A 47 -3.61 -14.47 -3.41
N LYS A 48 -4.85 -14.51 -3.81
CA LYS A 48 -5.18 -14.38 -5.22
C LYS A 48 -4.75 -13.01 -5.75
N TRP A 49 -5.09 -11.96 -5.00
CA TRP A 49 -4.70 -10.62 -5.40
C TRP A 49 -3.18 -10.50 -5.45
N GLY A 50 -2.49 -11.09 -4.46
CA GLY A 50 -1.04 -11.02 -4.41
C GLY A 50 -0.39 -11.67 -5.62
N SER A 51 -0.89 -12.83 -6.03
CA SER A 51 -0.31 -13.50 -7.18
C SER A 51 -0.61 -12.77 -8.48
N LEU A 52 -1.69 -12.00 -8.51
CA LEU A 52 -1.97 -11.17 -9.67
C LEU A 52 -1.04 -9.97 -9.71
N THR A 53 -0.82 -9.36 -8.57
CA THR A 53 0.01 -8.15 -8.55
C THR A 53 1.49 -8.45 -8.73
N ASP A 54 1.97 -9.60 -8.23
CA ASP A 54 3.39 -9.90 -8.37
C ASP A 54 3.71 -10.65 -9.66
N GLY A 55 2.70 -10.99 -10.45
CA GLY A 55 2.93 -11.58 -11.74
C GLY A 55 3.03 -13.09 -11.77
N THR A 56 2.92 -13.76 -10.60
CA THR A 56 3.05 -15.21 -10.61
C THR A 56 1.86 -15.89 -11.24
N GLU A 57 0.71 -15.27 -11.20
CA GLU A 57 -0.48 -15.90 -11.76
C GLU A 57 -0.48 -15.87 -13.28
N LYS A 58 -0.15 -14.72 -13.86
CA LYS A 58 -0.26 -14.55 -15.31
C LYS A 58 1.06 -14.39 -16.02
N GLY A 59 2.15 -14.39 -15.31
CA GLY A 59 3.44 -14.15 -15.91
C GLY A 59 3.82 -12.69 -15.97
N GLU A 60 2.92 -11.82 -15.60
CA GLU A 60 3.19 -10.38 -15.51
C GLU A 60 2.18 -9.78 -14.57
N PRO A 61 2.49 -8.64 -13.96
CA PRO A 61 1.55 -8.01 -13.05
C PRO A 61 0.24 -7.65 -13.74
N ASP A 62 -0.85 -7.91 -13.05
CA ASP A 62 -2.16 -7.58 -13.58
C ASP A 62 -2.45 -6.13 -13.24
N ALA A 63 -2.59 -5.30 -14.27
CA ALA A 63 -2.73 -3.86 -14.07
C ALA A 63 -3.93 -3.51 -13.20
N LYS A 64 -5.04 -4.18 -13.42
CA LYS A 64 -6.23 -3.88 -12.64
C LYS A 64 -6.01 -4.16 -11.16
N ALA A 65 -5.37 -5.28 -10.85
CA ALA A 65 -5.12 -5.64 -9.47
C ALA A 65 -4.16 -4.66 -8.80
N VAL A 66 -3.15 -4.22 -9.54
CA VAL A 66 -2.20 -3.25 -9.00
C VAL A 66 -2.90 -1.92 -8.72
N ILE A 67 -3.67 -1.44 -9.68
CA ILE A 67 -4.37 -0.18 -9.52
C ILE A 67 -5.36 -0.26 -8.36
N PHE A 68 -6.08 -1.35 -8.26
CA PHE A 68 -7.08 -1.51 -7.21
C PHE A 68 -6.42 -1.45 -5.82
N GLY A 69 -5.39 -2.24 -5.61
CA GLY A 69 -4.74 -2.28 -4.32
C GLY A 69 -4.09 -0.95 -3.96
N PHE A 70 -3.45 -0.34 -4.93
CA PHE A 70 -2.79 0.94 -4.69
C PHE A 70 -3.82 2.01 -4.31
N THR A 71 -4.97 2.01 -5.00
CA THR A 71 -6.02 2.97 -4.74
C THR A 71 -6.58 2.78 -3.33
N GLU A 72 -6.84 1.54 -2.95
CA GLU A 72 -7.39 1.28 -1.63
C GLU A 72 -6.41 1.73 -0.53
N MET A 73 -5.13 1.45 -0.72
CA MET A 73 -4.15 1.82 0.28
C MET A 73 -3.93 3.32 0.36
N LEU A 74 -3.93 4.00 -0.77
CA LEU A 74 -3.79 5.44 -0.78
C LEU A 74 -4.98 6.10 -0.11
N ASN A 75 -6.16 5.65 -0.46
CA ASN A 75 -7.38 6.28 0.06
C ASN A 75 -7.58 6.00 1.54
N GLU A 76 -7.13 4.85 2.00
CA GLU A 76 -7.20 4.59 3.42
C GLU A 76 -6.27 5.54 4.16
N GLY A 77 -5.09 5.80 3.61
CA GLY A 77 -4.17 6.75 4.20
C GLY A 77 -4.75 8.16 4.26
N ILE A 78 -5.42 8.57 3.18
CA ILE A 78 -6.05 9.87 3.14
C ILE A 78 -7.17 9.96 4.18
N ASP A 79 -7.96 8.90 4.26
CA ASP A 79 -9.08 8.87 5.18
C ASP A 79 -8.62 9.01 6.63
N ILE A 80 -7.59 8.25 6.99
CA ILE A 80 -7.04 8.31 8.32
C ILE A 80 -6.47 9.70 8.61
N ASP A 81 -5.75 10.25 7.66
CA ASP A 81 -5.16 11.56 7.83
C ASP A 81 -6.23 12.63 8.00
N ASN A 82 -7.29 12.53 7.23
CA ASN A 82 -8.41 13.45 7.36
C ASN A 82 -9.00 13.39 8.75
N GLU A 83 -9.18 12.19 9.24
CA GLU A 83 -9.77 11.99 10.55
C GLU A 83 -8.87 12.51 11.67
N GLU A 84 -7.60 12.17 11.59
CA GLU A 84 -6.69 12.50 12.67
C GLU A 84 -6.26 13.95 12.69
N ASN A 85 -6.20 14.57 11.54
CA ASN A 85 -5.68 15.93 11.43
C ASN A 85 -6.68 16.94 10.95
N GLY A 86 -7.94 16.58 10.93
CA GLY A 86 -8.99 17.54 10.57
C GLY A 86 -8.88 18.04 9.15
N LYS A 87 -8.43 17.19 8.23
CA LYS A 87 -8.30 17.58 6.85
C LYS A 87 -9.52 17.12 6.07
N ASP A 88 -9.56 17.53 4.81
CA ASP A 88 -10.70 17.22 3.97
C ASP A 88 -10.22 16.93 2.57
N GLU A 89 -9.20 16.10 2.45
CA GLU A 89 -8.65 15.79 1.14
C GLU A 89 -9.51 14.75 0.46
N LYS A 90 -9.61 14.87 -0.84
CA LYS A 90 -10.45 13.97 -1.61
C LYS A 90 -9.73 12.70 -1.96
N PRO A 91 -10.46 11.58 -2.01
CA PRO A 91 -9.82 10.32 -2.39
C PRO A 91 -9.45 10.33 -3.87
N PHE A 92 -8.48 9.50 -4.20
CA PHE A 92 -8.11 9.28 -5.59
C PHE A 92 -9.12 8.39 -6.28
N THR A 93 -9.33 8.61 -7.57
CA THR A 93 -10.09 7.67 -8.36
C THR A 93 -9.16 6.62 -8.94
N LEU A 94 -9.73 5.52 -9.40
CA LEU A 94 -8.91 4.49 -10.03
C LEU A 94 -8.14 5.05 -11.22
N LYS A 95 -8.76 5.91 -11.99
CA LYS A 95 -8.13 6.47 -13.14
C LYS A 95 -6.95 7.36 -12.77
N GLN A 96 -7.10 8.13 -11.71
CA GLN A 96 -6.01 8.95 -11.24
C GLN A 96 -4.83 8.11 -10.78
N VAL A 97 -5.12 7.00 -10.09
CA VAL A 97 -4.08 6.12 -9.63
C VAL A 97 -3.39 5.44 -10.81
N GLY A 98 -4.15 5.10 -11.84
CA GLY A 98 -3.54 4.54 -13.04
C GLY A 98 -2.51 5.47 -13.63
N ARG A 99 -2.82 6.78 -13.68
CA ARG A 99 -1.87 7.75 -14.19
C ARG A 99 -0.67 7.89 -13.27
N LEU A 100 -0.92 7.86 -11.98
CA LEU A 100 0.14 7.96 -11.00
C LEU A 100 1.12 6.79 -11.14
N ILE A 101 0.58 5.58 -11.27
CA ILE A 101 1.42 4.40 -11.42
C ILE A 101 2.21 4.45 -12.72
N THR A 102 1.60 4.96 -13.78
CA THR A 102 2.31 5.14 -15.03
C THR A 102 3.52 6.03 -14.84
N GLU A 103 3.36 7.05 -14.02
CA GLU A 103 4.44 8.00 -13.80
C GLU A 103 5.55 7.42 -12.95
N ILE A 104 5.22 6.70 -11.89
CA ILE A 104 6.26 6.15 -11.02
C ILE A 104 6.82 4.84 -11.54
N GLY A 105 6.12 4.20 -12.46
CA GLY A 105 6.56 2.93 -13.03
C GLY A 105 5.89 1.74 -12.39
N LEU A 106 5.48 0.79 -13.20
CA LEU A 106 4.76 -0.38 -12.69
C LEU A 106 5.61 -1.20 -11.74
N ALA A 107 6.89 -1.37 -12.05
CA ALA A 107 7.76 -2.14 -11.17
C ALA A 107 7.89 -1.48 -9.80
N ASN A 108 8.02 -0.16 -9.78
CA ASN A 108 8.10 0.55 -8.51
C ASN A 108 6.80 0.44 -7.74
N ALA A 109 5.68 0.51 -8.45
CA ALA A 109 4.38 0.41 -7.80
C ALA A 109 4.18 -0.95 -7.16
N THR A 110 4.51 -2.02 -7.88
CA THR A 110 4.33 -3.37 -7.33
C THR A 110 5.26 -3.60 -6.16
N ALA A 111 6.48 -3.08 -6.22
CA ALA A 111 7.40 -3.22 -5.11
C ALA A 111 6.87 -2.49 -3.88
N THR A 112 6.32 -1.30 -4.07
CA THR A 112 5.78 -0.53 -2.97
C THR A 112 4.59 -1.26 -2.33
N LEU A 113 3.70 -1.80 -3.16
CA LEU A 113 2.57 -2.57 -2.66
C LEU A 113 3.03 -3.76 -1.84
N ASN A 114 3.95 -4.51 -2.41
CA ASN A 114 4.43 -5.71 -1.76
C ASN A 114 5.09 -5.39 -0.43
N ASN A 115 5.91 -4.37 -0.41
CA ASN A 115 6.58 -3.98 0.83
C ASN A 115 5.58 -3.55 1.89
N THR A 116 4.56 -2.81 1.49
CA THR A 116 3.57 -2.34 2.45
C THR A 116 2.83 -3.50 3.07
N VAL A 117 2.41 -4.47 2.26
CA VAL A 117 1.70 -5.62 2.77
C VAL A 117 2.59 -6.47 3.67
N VAL A 118 3.81 -6.75 3.21
CA VAL A 118 4.72 -7.60 3.94
C VAL A 118 5.08 -6.99 5.29
N GLU A 119 5.40 -5.72 5.30
CA GLU A 119 5.77 -5.08 6.55
C GLU A 119 4.61 -5.02 7.53
N SER A 120 3.42 -4.80 7.02
CA SER A 120 2.24 -4.76 7.88
C SER A 120 1.97 -6.09 8.53
N THR A 121 2.01 -7.17 7.75
CA THR A 121 1.77 -8.49 8.31
C THR A 121 2.90 -8.94 9.21
N LYS A 122 4.11 -8.56 8.87
CA LYS A 122 5.24 -8.90 9.69
C LYS A 122 5.13 -8.25 11.06
N SER A 123 4.74 -6.99 11.08
CA SER A 123 4.56 -6.30 12.34
C SER A 123 3.48 -6.96 13.17
N GLU A 124 2.42 -7.34 12.54
CA GLU A 124 1.34 -8.00 13.21
C GLU A 124 1.79 -9.31 13.82
N GLU A 125 2.53 -10.09 13.06
CA GLU A 125 3.03 -11.34 13.54
C GLU A 125 3.94 -11.15 14.73
N LYS A 126 4.77 -10.15 14.67
CA LYS A 126 5.69 -9.91 15.76
C LYS A 126 4.98 -9.59 17.05
N ASN A 127 3.85 -8.96 16.98
CA ASN A 127 3.16 -8.56 18.17
C ASN A 127 2.40 -9.70 18.82
N GLU A 128 2.34 -10.79 18.17
CA GLU A 128 1.75 -11.94 18.78
C GLU A 128 2.77 -12.73 19.54
#